data_e7cedc5d4004e01a355105b96bff7cbb
#
_entry.id   e7cedc5d4004e01a355105b96bff7cbb
#
_cell.length_a   1.000
_cell.length_b   1.000
_cell.length_c   1.000
_cell.angle_alpha   90.00
_cell.angle_beta   90.00
_cell.angle_gamma   90.00
#
_symmetry.space_group_name_H-M   'P 1'
#
loop_
_entity.id
_entity.type
_entity.pdbx_description
1 polymer ?
#
loop_
_entity_poly.entity_id
_entity_poly.type
_entity_poly.pdbx_seq_one_letter_code
_entity_poly.pdbx_strand_id
1 'polypeptide(L)'
;MKSALSQLKASLFESVSKELVPQGFKLRASKESFIRRRNGASDIFQLTCKDGKPGWKVEPGVAVRVERVEEIFHWTSGFKPQYHSGTATVGAFVGHLLAGSILAYNFFLVSDSDLALVAEQCLRIFREVGLPYYERWGSLRAIDAELNDDPSRKTPHRSLAWFRCSTGIIVARLVGRPDIEKLASFYTKVMTQDNRGFYLKRFQDLLESLESVKLGEGLGGGDLEAYSATEV
;
A
#
# COMPACT_ATOMS: atom_id res chain seq x y z
N MET A 1 -35.00 0.69 -0.36
CA MET A 1 -34.52 -0.29 0.66
C MET A 1 -33.16 -0.83 0.24
N LYS A 2 -32.16 -0.83 1.15
CA LYS A 2 -30.88 -1.55 0.88
C LYS A 2 -31.18 -3.05 0.84
N SER A 3 -30.53 -3.80 -0.06
CA SER A 3 -30.62 -5.26 -0.06
C SER A 3 -30.11 -5.84 1.26
N ALA A 4 -30.60 -7.01 1.68
CA ALA A 4 -30.11 -7.70 2.89
C ALA A 4 -28.57 -7.85 2.89
N LEU A 5 -27.98 -8.19 1.75
CA LEU A 5 -26.51 -8.27 1.60
C LEU A 5 -25.81 -6.92 1.82
N SER A 6 -26.40 -5.81 1.41
CA SER A 6 -25.81 -4.47 1.68
C SER A 6 -25.90 -4.09 3.15
N GLN A 7 -26.93 -4.54 3.87
CA GLN A 7 -27.06 -4.36 5.31
C GLN A 7 -26.01 -5.20 6.05
N LEU A 8 -25.86 -6.45 5.66
CA LEU A 8 -24.88 -7.37 6.24
C LEU A 8 -23.45 -6.84 6.10
N LYS A 9 -23.09 -6.30 4.92
CA LYS A 9 -21.82 -5.63 4.72
C LYS A 9 -21.66 -4.41 5.64
N ALA A 10 -22.67 -3.58 5.76
CA ALA A 10 -22.61 -2.42 6.66
C ALA A 10 -22.38 -2.84 8.12
N SER A 11 -23.05 -3.90 8.58
CA SER A 11 -22.89 -4.47 9.93
C SER A 11 -21.47 -5.00 10.16
N LEU A 12 -20.83 -5.59 9.15
CA LEU A 12 -19.41 -5.99 9.25
C LEU A 12 -18.50 -4.78 9.50
N PHE A 13 -18.64 -3.72 8.69
CA PHE A 13 -17.84 -2.51 8.87
C PHE A 13 -18.11 -1.82 10.22
N GLU A 14 -19.32 -1.82 10.69
CA GLU A 14 -19.68 -1.31 12.03
C GLU A 14 -19.01 -2.13 13.14
N SER A 15 -19.05 -3.47 13.04
CA SER A 15 -18.41 -4.36 14.01
C SER A 15 -16.90 -4.15 14.08
N VAL A 16 -16.24 -4.07 12.93
CA VAL A 16 -14.80 -3.80 12.86
C VAL A 16 -14.46 -2.38 13.33
N SER A 17 -15.31 -1.41 13.08
CA SER A 17 -15.13 -0.02 13.54
C SER A 17 -14.98 0.10 15.05
N LYS A 18 -15.67 -0.74 15.83
CA LYS A 18 -15.63 -0.70 17.30
C LYS A 18 -14.21 -0.84 17.87
N GLU A 19 -13.34 -1.58 17.19
CA GLU A 19 -11.95 -1.74 17.59
C GLU A 19 -11.00 -0.75 16.88
N LEU A 20 -11.21 -0.47 15.59
CA LEU A 20 -10.29 0.34 14.82
C LEU A 20 -10.43 1.84 15.10
N VAL A 21 -11.64 2.33 15.35
CA VAL A 21 -11.87 3.77 15.60
C VAL A 21 -11.13 4.26 16.86
N PRO A 22 -11.14 3.55 18.00
CA PRO A 22 -10.34 3.93 19.17
C PRO A 22 -8.83 3.98 18.91
N GLN A 23 -8.34 3.26 17.89
CA GLN A 23 -6.93 3.28 17.47
C GLN A 23 -6.63 4.38 16.43
N GLY A 24 -7.55 5.31 16.20
CA GLY A 24 -7.38 6.46 15.32
C GLY A 24 -7.73 6.21 13.86
N PHE A 25 -8.25 5.04 13.51
CA PHE A 25 -8.72 4.76 12.16
C PHE A 25 -10.11 5.37 11.91
N LYS A 26 -10.31 5.87 10.68
CA LYS A 26 -11.60 6.39 10.22
C LYS A 26 -12.11 5.55 9.06
N LEU A 27 -13.36 5.11 9.13
CA LEU A 27 -14.00 4.35 8.06
C LEU A 27 -14.25 5.25 6.83
N ARG A 28 -13.83 4.77 5.67
CA ARG A 28 -14.24 5.26 4.35
C ARG A 28 -15.10 4.20 3.67
N ALA A 29 -16.39 4.22 3.96
CA ALA A 29 -17.34 3.19 3.51
C ALA A 29 -17.37 3.02 1.98
N SER A 30 -17.27 4.12 1.21
CA SER A 30 -17.25 4.07 -0.26
C SER A 30 -15.98 3.43 -0.85
N LYS A 31 -14.93 3.30 -0.05
CA LYS A 31 -13.65 2.65 -0.43
C LYS A 31 -13.41 1.35 0.34
N GLU A 32 -14.37 0.90 1.13
CA GLU A 32 -14.29 -0.32 1.93
C GLU A 32 -13.00 -0.38 2.76
N SER A 33 -12.60 0.74 3.38
CA SER A 33 -11.31 0.87 4.05
C SER A 33 -11.38 1.71 5.32
N PHE A 34 -10.47 1.41 6.23
CA PHE A 34 -10.18 2.18 7.44
C PHE A 34 -8.83 2.87 7.25
N ILE A 35 -8.74 4.16 7.54
CA ILE A 35 -7.54 4.95 7.31
C ILE A 35 -7.16 5.67 8.60
N ARG A 36 -5.90 5.49 9.04
CA ARG A 36 -5.27 6.26 10.10
C ARG A 36 -4.21 7.17 9.51
N ARG A 37 -4.33 8.46 9.73
CA ARG A 37 -3.32 9.44 9.29
C ARG A 37 -2.23 9.56 10.33
N ARG A 38 -0.99 9.58 9.86
CA ARG A 38 0.22 9.89 10.62
C ARG A 38 0.92 11.11 10.00
N ASN A 39 2.00 11.59 10.60
CA ASN A 39 2.79 12.67 10.02
C ASN A 39 3.38 12.22 8.67
N GLY A 40 2.93 12.84 7.57
CA GLY A 40 3.37 12.53 6.20
C GLY A 40 2.99 11.16 5.64
N ALA A 41 2.22 10.34 6.37
CA ALA A 41 1.80 9.01 5.93
C ALA A 41 0.37 8.65 6.34
N SER A 42 -0.16 7.59 5.77
CA SER A 42 -1.46 7.02 6.14
C SER A 42 -1.39 5.49 6.14
N ASP A 43 -1.89 4.88 7.20
CA ASP A 43 -2.11 3.44 7.31
C ASP A 43 -3.50 3.11 6.79
N ILE A 44 -3.62 2.06 6.00
CA ILE A 44 -4.85 1.66 5.34
C ILE A 44 -5.13 0.19 5.63
N PHE A 45 -6.24 -0.09 6.30
CA PHE A 45 -6.79 -1.44 6.42
C PHE A 45 -8.01 -1.54 5.50
N GLN A 46 -7.93 -2.40 4.51
CA GLN A 46 -8.97 -2.58 3.50
C GLN A 46 -9.70 -3.90 3.70
N LEU A 47 -11.02 -3.88 3.57
CA LEU A 47 -11.87 -5.07 3.54
C LEU A 47 -12.61 -5.08 2.20
N THR A 48 -11.96 -5.59 1.17
CA THR A 48 -12.58 -5.66 -0.17
C THR A 48 -13.68 -6.71 -0.16
N CYS A 49 -14.93 -6.27 -0.34
CA CYS A 49 -16.09 -7.14 -0.41
C CYS A 49 -16.46 -7.38 -1.87
N LYS A 50 -16.13 -8.56 -2.39
CA LYS A 50 -16.52 -8.99 -3.73
C LYS A 50 -17.83 -9.75 -3.67
N ASP A 51 -18.74 -9.43 -4.59
CA ASP A 51 -19.99 -10.20 -4.76
C ASP A 51 -19.62 -11.64 -5.15
N GLY A 52 -19.99 -12.57 -4.29
CA GLY A 52 -19.77 -14.00 -4.46
C GLY A 52 -21.09 -14.72 -4.16
N LYS A 53 -21.50 -15.67 -4.99
CA LYS A 53 -22.64 -16.51 -4.67
C LYS A 53 -22.18 -17.60 -3.69
N PRO A 54 -22.73 -17.68 -2.45
CA PRO A 54 -24.02 -17.07 -2.01
C PRO A 54 -23.97 -15.77 -1.22
N GLY A 55 -22.81 -15.05 -1.09
CA GLY A 55 -22.74 -13.86 -0.26
C GLY A 55 -21.54 -12.96 -0.61
N TRP A 56 -20.98 -12.27 0.37
CA TRP A 56 -19.76 -11.47 0.22
C TRP A 56 -18.52 -12.33 0.46
N LYS A 57 -17.59 -12.27 -0.48
CA LYS A 57 -16.20 -12.70 -0.26
C LYS A 57 -15.43 -11.50 0.26
N VAL A 58 -14.99 -11.55 1.50
CA VAL A 58 -14.23 -10.50 2.18
C VAL A 58 -12.74 -10.82 2.09
N GLU A 59 -11.97 -9.94 1.46
CA GLU A 59 -10.52 -10.05 1.27
C GLU A 59 -9.82 -8.91 2.02
N PRO A 60 -9.19 -9.18 3.18
CA PRO A 60 -8.42 -8.18 3.90
C PRO A 60 -7.15 -7.78 3.15
N GLY A 61 -6.86 -6.49 3.17
CA GLY A 61 -5.65 -5.91 2.63
C GLY A 61 -5.05 -4.88 3.57
N VAL A 62 -3.75 -4.69 3.48
CA VAL A 62 -2.99 -3.69 4.23
C VAL A 62 -2.18 -2.83 3.29
N ALA A 63 -2.10 -1.54 3.57
CA ALA A 63 -1.30 -0.64 2.76
C ALA A 63 -0.80 0.55 3.59
N VAL A 64 0.31 1.11 3.14
CA VAL A 64 0.84 2.39 3.61
C VAL A 64 0.92 3.35 2.44
N ARG A 65 0.44 4.55 2.65
CA ARG A 65 0.59 5.67 1.74
C ARG A 65 1.55 6.68 2.36
N VAL A 66 2.64 6.99 1.69
CA VAL A 66 3.54 8.09 2.04
C VAL A 66 3.18 9.27 1.13
N GLU A 67 2.72 10.36 1.72
CA GLU A 67 2.12 11.46 0.95
C GLU A 67 3.09 12.05 -0.06
N ARG A 68 4.37 12.27 0.32
CA ARG A 68 5.39 12.82 -0.60
C ARG A 68 5.71 11.90 -1.77
N VAL A 69 5.74 10.58 -1.54
CA VAL A 69 5.95 9.59 -2.63
C VAL A 69 4.81 9.64 -3.63
N GLU A 70 3.57 9.66 -3.13
CA GLU A 70 2.38 9.66 -3.99
C GLU A 70 2.17 11.01 -4.68
N GLU A 71 2.54 12.12 -4.05
CA GLU A 71 2.56 13.43 -4.68
C GLU A 71 3.48 13.44 -5.92
N ILE A 72 4.74 13.01 -5.75
CA ILE A 72 5.71 12.94 -6.85
C ILE A 72 5.24 11.94 -7.94
N PHE A 73 4.73 10.77 -7.54
CA PHE A 73 4.19 9.80 -8.47
C PHE A 73 3.09 10.40 -9.37
N HIS A 74 2.25 11.26 -8.81
CA HIS A 74 1.14 11.87 -9.55
C HIS A 74 1.55 12.99 -10.49
N TRP A 75 2.78 13.49 -10.47
CA TRP A 75 3.25 14.46 -11.47
C TRP A 75 3.19 13.88 -12.89
N THR A 76 3.40 12.57 -13.03
CA THR A 76 3.45 11.90 -14.33
C THR A 76 2.52 10.68 -14.48
N SER A 77 1.77 10.32 -13.43
CA SER A 77 0.93 9.10 -13.42
C SER A 77 -0.17 9.09 -14.48
N GLY A 78 -0.65 10.26 -14.87
CA GLY A 78 -1.81 10.41 -15.75
C GLY A 78 -3.14 10.08 -15.08
N PHE A 79 -3.17 9.88 -13.77
CA PHE A 79 -4.41 9.69 -13.03
C PHE A 79 -5.15 11.01 -12.87
N LYS A 80 -6.47 10.98 -12.96
CA LYS A 80 -7.28 12.16 -12.66
C LYS A 80 -7.15 12.52 -11.17
N PRO A 81 -7.14 13.82 -10.79
CA PRO A 81 -6.92 14.27 -9.40
C PRO A 81 -7.81 13.60 -8.36
N GLN A 82 -9.05 13.28 -8.72
CA GLN A 82 -10.00 12.60 -7.83
C GLN A 82 -9.54 11.20 -7.38
N TYR A 83 -8.62 10.58 -8.10
CA TYR A 83 -8.07 9.24 -7.76
C TYR A 83 -6.76 9.31 -6.99
N HIS A 84 -6.10 10.49 -6.91
CA HIS A 84 -4.81 10.65 -6.25
C HIS A 84 -4.83 10.22 -4.79
N SER A 85 -5.90 10.56 -4.07
CA SER A 85 -6.04 10.17 -2.65
C SER A 85 -6.32 8.67 -2.41
N GLY A 86 -6.43 7.90 -3.48
CA GLY A 86 -6.74 6.46 -3.43
C GLY A 86 -5.54 5.56 -3.68
N THR A 87 -4.40 6.12 -4.08
CA THR A 87 -3.18 5.34 -4.30
C THR A 87 -2.42 5.10 -3.00
N ALA A 88 -1.72 3.99 -2.93
CA ALA A 88 -0.88 3.64 -1.80
C ALA A 88 0.56 3.44 -2.28
N THR A 89 1.54 3.71 -1.42
CA THR A 89 2.96 3.55 -1.73
C THR A 89 3.36 2.09 -1.74
N VAL A 90 2.96 1.35 -0.72
CA VAL A 90 3.09 -0.11 -0.65
C VAL A 90 1.79 -0.70 -0.10
N GLY A 91 1.44 -1.90 -0.54
CA GLY A 91 0.24 -2.57 -0.06
C GLY A 91 0.03 -3.93 -0.72
N ALA A 92 -0.67 -4.81 -0.03
CA ALA A 92 -1.05 -6.11 -0.56
C ALA A 92 -2.30 -6.65 0.12
N PHE A 93 -2.99 -7.54 -0.56
CA PHE A 93 -3.93 -8.44 0.12
C PHE A 93 -3.17 -9.40 1.04
N VAL A 94 -3.71 -9.64 2.22
CA VAL A 94 -3.03 -10.43 3.27
C VAL A 94 -2.69 -11.84 2.79
N GLY A 95 -3.53 -12.44 1.98
CA GLY A 95 -3.26 -13.74 1.38
C GLY A 95 -2.01 -13.79 0.48
N HIS A 96 -1.52 -12.64 0.00
CA HIS A 96 -0.28 -12.57 -0.78
C HIS A 96 0.96 -12.30 0.09
N LEU A 97 0.78 -11.84 1.32
CA LEU A 97 1.87 -11.55 2.25
C LEU A 97 2.31 -12.78 3.04
N LEU A 98 1.37 -13.63 3.38
CA LEU A 98 1.59 -14.78 4.24
C LEU A 98 1.84 -16.03 3.39
N ALA A 99 2.89 -16.76 3.73
CA ALA A 99 3.17 -18.06 3.13
C ALA A 99 2.03 -19.04 3.47
N GLY A 100 1.27 -19.45 2.47
CA GLY A 100 0.12 -20.34 2.65
C GLY A 100 -0.89 -20.22 1.52
N SER A 101 -2.05 -20.81 1.69
CA SER A 101 -3.12 -20.68 0.71
C SER A 101 -3.73 -19.28 0.78
N ILE A 102 -3.73 -18.57 -0.35
CA ILE A 102 -4.44 -17.29 -0.52
C ILE A 102 -5.90 -17.42 -0.05
N LEU A 103 -6.50 -18.59 -0.21
CA LEU A 103 -7.87 -18.87 0.19
C LEU A 103 -8.07 -18.86 1.71
N ALA A 104 -7.03 -19.12 2.52
CA ALA A 104 -7.13 -19.13 3.97
C ALA A 104 -7.45 -17.74 4.58
N TYR A 105 -7.25 -16.68 3.79
CA TYR A 105 -7.50 -15.28 4.20
C TYR A 105 -8.67 -14.66 3.44
N ASN A 106 -9.52 -15.48 2.84
CA ASN A 106 -10.77 -15.08 2.22
C ASN A 106 -11.92 -15.55 3.09
N PHE A 107 -12.74 -14.63 3.58
CA PHE A 107 -13.86 -14.94 4.44
C PHE A 107 -15.17 -14.81 3.70
N PHE A 108 -16.12 -15.68 4.00
CA PHE A 108 -17.43 -15.63 3.37
C PHE A 108 -18.47 -15.14 4.38
N LEU A 109 -19.15 -14.06 4.03
CA LEU A 109 -20.21 -13.43 4.79
C LEU A 109 -21.51 -13.63 4.04
N VAL A 110 -22.27 -14.64 4.43
CA VAL A 110 -23.47 -15.12 3.73
C VAL A 110 -24.74 -14.72 4.48
N SER A 111 -24.67 -14.73 5.82
CA SER A 111 -25.80 -14.51 6.72
C SER A 111 -25.38 -13.80 8.00
N ASP A 112 -26.34 -13.38 8.80
CA ASP A 112 -26.09 -12.74 10.11
C ASP A 112 -25.33 -13.66 11.06
N SER A 113 -25.49 -14.99 10.94
CA SER A 113 -24.73 -15.97 11.76
C SER A 113 -23.23 -15.95 11.50
N ASP A 114 -22.79 -15.50 10.31
CA ASP A 114 -21.37 -15.46 9.95
C ASP A 114 -20.68 -14.17 10.46
N LEU A 115 -21.49 -13.14 10.78
CA LEU A 115 -21.02 -11.78 11.03
C LEU A 115 -19.97 -11.72 12.16
N ALA A 116 -20.25 -12.36 13.28
CA ALA A 116 -19.36 -12.34 14.44
C ALA A 116 -18.02 -13.01 14.14
N LEU A 117 -18.05 -14.15 13.46
CA LEU A 117 -16.85 -14.91 13.08
C LEU A 117 -16.01 -14.12 12.05
N VAL A 118 -16.63 -13.60 11.01
CA VAL A 118 -15.93 -12.84 9.95
C VAL A 118 -15.32 -11.56 10.51
N ALA A 119 -16.06 -10.84 11.38
CA ALA A 119 -15.55 -9.64 12.04
C ALA A 119 -14.31 -9.97 12.90
N GLU A 120 -14.37 -11.02 13.73
CA GLU A 120 -13.23 -11.42 14.56
C GLU A 120 -12.01 -11.86 13.72
N GLN A 121 -12.23 -12.57 12.63
CA GLN A 121 -11.15 -12.93 11.71
C GLN A 121 -10.50 -11.69 11.08
N CYS A 122 -11.29 -10.69 10.67
CA CYS A 122 -10.76 -9.43 10.17
C CYS A 122 -9.95 -8.67 11.23
N LEU A 123 -10.46 -8.63 12.47
CA LEU A 123 -9.79 -7.99 13.60
C LEU A 123 -8.49 -8.70 14.00
N ARG A 124 -8.47 -10.03 13.98
CA ARG A 124 -7.25 -10.80 14.18
C ARG A 124 -6.20 -10.46 13.13
N ILE A 125 -6.57 -10.42 11.86
CA ILE A 125 -5.66 -10.00 10.78
C ILE A 125 -5.18 -8.57 10.99
N PHE A 126 -6.05 -7.66 11.39
CA PHE A 126 -5.64 -6.29 11.69
C PHE A 126 -4.56 -6.25 12.78
N ARG A 127 -4.74 -7.01 13.88
CA ARG A 127 -3.78 -7.06 15.00
C ARG A 127 -2.47 -7.76 14.62
N GLU A 128 -2.56 -8.94 13.99
CA GLU A 128 -1.41 -9.81 13.74
C GLU A 128 -0.61 -9.43 12.49
N VAL A 129 -1.25 -8.82 11.50
CA VAL A 129 -0.63 -8.46 10.21
C VAL A 129 -0.64 -6.95 10.00
N GLY A 130 -1.77 -6.29 10.20
CA GLY A 130 -1.94 -4.87 9.92
C GLY A 130 -1.02 -3.99 10.77
N LEU A 131 -1.07 -4.13 12.09
CA LEU A 131 -0.26 -3.30 13.00
C LEU A 131 1.25 -3.47 12.74
N PRO A 132 1.83 -4.69 12.68
CA PRO A 132 3.23 -4.89 12.33
C PRO A 132 3.59 -4.37 10.92
N TYR A 133 2.65 -4.47 9.98
CA TYR A 133 2.84 -3.95 8.63
C TYR A 133 3.03 -2.43 8.64
N TYR A 134 2.19 -1.70 9.36
CA TYR A 134 2.27 -0.24 9.43
C TYR A 134 3.52 0.24 10.15
N GLU A 135 3.97 -0.47 11.17
CA GLU A 135 5.21 -0.20 11.87
C GLU A 135 6.40 -0.36 10.92
N ARG A 136 6.50 -1.50 10.24
CA ARG A 136 7.60 -1.78 9.30
C ARG A 136 7.65 -0.81 8.12
N TRP A 137 6.52 -0.57 7.46
CA TRP A 137 6.46 0.19 6.21
C TRP A 137 6.21 1.70 6.42
N GLY A 138 6.25 2.15 7.65
CA GLY A 138 6.23 3.58 7.98
C GLY A 138 7.52 4.31 7.64
N SER A 139 8.63 3.58 7.42
CA SER A 139 9.93 4.12 7.07
C SER A 139 10.17 4.07 5.55
N LEU A 140 10.61 5.20 4.97
CA LEU A 140 11.05 5.25 3.57
C LEU A 140 12.23 4.32 3.29
N ARG A 141 13.15 4.16 4.25
CA ARG A 141 14.29 3.25 4.13
C ARG A 141 13.87 1.80 4.04
N ALA A 142 12.87 1.38 4.83
CA ALA A 142 12.34 0.02 4.75
C ALA A 142 11.66 -0.23 3.39
N ILE A 143 10.94 0.76 2.86
CA ILE A 143 10.33 0.69 1.54
C ILE A 143 11.41 0.64 0.45
N ASP A 144 12.46 1.47 0.57
CA ASP A 144 13.59 1.47 -0.35
C ASP A 144 14.28 0.11 -0.40
N ALA A 145 14.65 -0.44 0.75
CA ALA A 145 15.28 -1.76 0.85
C ALA A 145 14.43 -2.86 0.21
N GLU A 146 13.12 -2.87 0.46
CA GLU A 146 12.20 -3.85 -0.14
C GLU A 146 12.14 -3.76 -1.66
N LEU A 147 12.14 -2.55 -2.21
CA LEU A 147 11.96 -2.34 -3.65
C LEU A 147 13.27 -2.37 -4.44
N ASN A 148 14.38 -1.92 -3.83
CA ASN A 148 15.58 -1.52 -4.53
C ASN A 148 16.85 -2.31 -4.18
N ASP A 149 16.94 -3.03 -3.05
CA ASP A 149 18.14 -3.84 -2.73
C ASP A 149 18.31 -5.02 -3.71
N ASP A 150 17.20 -5.61 -4.13
CA ASP A 150 17.16 -6.50 -5.28
C ASP A 150 15.99 -6.08 -6.20
N PRO A 151 16.22 -5.18 -7.16
CA PRO A 151 15.17 -4.68 -8.04
C PRO A 151 14.63 -5.74 -9.01
N SER A 152 15.28 -6.90 -9.13
CA SER A 152 14.81 -8.03 -9.93
C SER A 152 13.83 -8.93 -9.16
N ARG A 153 13.87 -8.93 -7.83
CA ARG A 153 13.03 -9.76 -6.97
C ARG A 153 11.56 -9.32 -7.06
N LYS A 154 10.66 -10.26 -7.26
CA LYS A 154 9.22 -9.99 -7.17
C LYS A 154 8.83 -9.65 -5.74
N THR A 155 7.97 -8.64 -5.57
CA THR A 155 7.43 -8.24 -4.28
C THR A 155 5.89 -8.29 -4.31
N PRO A 156 5.23 -8.73 -3.24
CA PRO A 156 3.78 -8.68 -3.14
C PRO A 156 3.23 -7.26 -2.97
N HIS A 157 4.08 -6.32 -2.55
CA HIS A 157 3.67 -4.96 -2.21
C HIS A 157 3.40 -4.07 -3.41
N ARG A 158 4.02 -4.36 -4.56
CA ARG A 158 3.90 -3.62 -5.83
C ARG A 158 4.09 -4.58 -6.99
N SER A 159 3.06 -5.32 -7.36
CA SER A 159 3.15 -6.38 -8.37
C SER A 159 3.23 -5.85 -9.81
N LEU A 160 2.64 -4.69 -10.11
CA LEU A 160 2.67 -4.12 -11.46
C LEU A 160 3.95 -3.31 -11.67
N ALA A 161 4.67 -3.59 -12.77
CA ALA A 161 5.97 -3.01 -13.08
C ALA A 161 5.95 -1.46 -13.07
N TRP A 162 4.93 -0.85 -13.67
CA TRP A 162 4.77 0.61 -13.68
C TRP A 162 4.78 1.19 -12.26
N PHE A 163 3.94 0.68 -11.37
CA PHE A 163 3.89 1.17 -9.98
C PHE A 163 5.18 0.88 -9.24
N ARG A 164 5.74 -0.31 -9.42
CA ARG A 164 6.96 -0.73 -8.73
C ARG A 164 8.15 0.14 -9.13
N CYS A 165 8.42 0.29 -10.42
CA CYS A 165 9.55 1.07 -10.92
C CYS A 165 9.41 2.55 -10.53
N SER A 166 8.21 3.12 -10.66
CA SER A 166 7.96 4.51 -10.29
C SER A 166 8.11 4.73 -8.78
N THR A 167 7.51 3.88 -7.95
CA THR A 167 7.67 4.00 -6.48
C THR A 167 9.12 3.78 -6.07
N GLY A 168 9.78 2.76 -6.62
CA GLY A 168 11.17 2.44 -6.30
C GLY A 168 12.12 3.60 -6.57
N ILE A 169 12.04 4.22 -7.76
CA ILE A 169 12.93 5.33 -8.10
C ILE A 169 12.63 6.60 -7.31
N ILE A 170 11.37 6.88 -7.00
CA ILE A 170 10.98 8.01 -6.15
C ILE A 170 11.54 7.83 -4.75
N VAL A 171 11.36 6.66 -4.15
CA VAL A 171 11.84 6.38 -2.80
C VAL A 171 13.36 6.43 -2.76
N ALA A 172 14.06 5.84 -3.75
CA ALA A 172 15.51 5.92 -3.88
C ALA A 172 16.02 7.38 -3.89
N ARG A 173 15.34 8.27 -4.60
CA ARG A 173 15.65 9.71 -4.60
C ARG A 173 15.45 10.34 -3.23
N LEU A 174 14.32 10.08 -2.60
CA LEU A 174 13.94 10.66 -1.31
C LEU A 174 14.84 10.20 -0.15
N VAL A 175 15.38 8.97 -0.20
CA VAL A 175 16.33 8.49 0.82
C VAL A 175 17.78 8.82 0.49
N GLY A 176 18.06 9.40 -0.69
CA GLY A 176 19.42 9.77 -1.10
C GLY A 176 20.27 8.58 -1.50
N ARG A 177 19.70 7.58 -2.17
CA ARG A 177 20.40 6.36 -2.56
C ARG A 177 21.54 6.64 -3.55
N PRO A 178 22.79 6.17 -3.29
CA PRO A 178 23.95 6.54 -4.11
C PRO A 178 23.97 5.87 -5.49
N ASP A 179 23.27 4.74 -5.66
CA ASP A 179 23.21 3.96 -6.91
C ASP A 179 21.96 4.26 -7.76
N ILE A 180 21.34 5.42 -7.54
CA ILE A 180 20.06 5.81 -8.18
C ILE A 180 20.12 5.73 -9.72
N GLU A 181 21.25 6.08 -10.33
CA GLU A 181 21.42 6.01 -11.79
C GLU A 181 21.39 4.57 -12.31
N LYS A 182 21.99 3.64 -11.54
CA LYS A 182 21.94 2.21 -11.87
C LYS A 182 20.50 1.69 -11.79
N LEU A 183 19.77 2.11 -10.75
CA LEU A 183 18.35 1.78 -10.60
C LEU A 183 17.50 2.37 -11.73
N ALA A 184 17.73 3.62 -12.11
CA ALA A 184 17.04 4.27 -13.21
C ALA A 184 17.26 3.52 -14.53
N SER A 185 18.50 3.12 -14.81
CA SER A 185 18.85 2.31 -15.98
C SER A 185 18.17 0.94 -15.96
N PHE A 186 18.18 0.25 -14.81
CA PHE A 186 17.51 -1.04 -14.64
C PHE A 186 16.00 -0.92 -14.86
N TYR A 187 15.35 0.04 -14.20
CA TYR A 187 13.91 0.23 -14.31
C TYR A 187 13.47 0.69 -15.70
N THR A 188 14.31 1.48 -16.40
CA THR A 188 14.05 1.83 -17.81
C THR A 188 14.01 0.59 -18.70
N LYS A 189 14.94 -0.38 -18.49
CA LYS A 189 14.91 -1.66 -19.22
C LYS A 189 13.63 -2.45 -18.91
N VAL A 190 13.25 -2.53 -17.63
CA VAL A 190 11.99 -3.18 -17.22
C VAL A 190 10.80 -2.53 -17.91
N MET A 191 10.73 -1.19 -17.88
CA MET A 191 9.62 -0.44 -18.47
C MET A 191 9.56 -0.55 -19.99
N THR A 192 10.71 -0.70 -20.67
CA THR A 192 10.78 -0.94 -22.12
C THR A 192 10.15 -2.29 -22.49
N GLN A 193 10.35 -3.30 -21.64
CA GLN A 193 9.85 -4.66 -21.88
C GLN A 193 8.38 -4.84 -21.42
N ASP A 194 7.99 -4.14 -20.35
CA ASP A 194 6.65 -4.25 -19.77
C ASP A 194 5.60 -3.66 -20.70
N ASN A 195 4.57 -4.46 -21.00
CA ASN A 195 3.44 -4.05 -21.85
C ASN A 195 3.87 -3.29 -23.15
N ARG A 196 4.95 -3.76 -23.77
CA ARG A 196 5.54 -3.15 -25.01
C ARG A 196 5.92 -1.68 -24.82
N GLY A 197 6.36 -1.28 -23.64
CA GLY A 197 6.78 0.08 -23.34
C GLY A 197 5.63 1.10 -23.16
N PHE A 198 4.40 0.63 -22.92
CA PHE A 198 3.23 1.52 -22.83
C PHE A 198 3.40 2.64 -21.78
N TYR A 199 4.07 2.37 -20.67
CA TYR A 199 4.33 3.36 -19.62
C TYR A 199 5.73 4.00 -19.70
N LEU A 200 6.56 3.63 -20.69
CA LEU A 200 7.96 4.06 -20.75
C LEU A 200 8.10 5.58 -20.79
N LYS A 201 7.32 6.27 -21.63
CA LYS A 201 7.39 7.74 -21.73
C LYS A 201 7.06 8.41 -20.39
N ARG A 202 6.03 7.96 -19.70
CA ARG A 202 5.68 8.50 -18.38
C ARG A 202 6.77 8.26 -17.35
N PHE A 203 7.46 7.13 -17.43
CA PHE A 203 8.57 6.83 -16.55
C PHE A 203 9.79 7.72 -16.84
N GLN A 204 10.06 8.01 -18.10
CA GLN A 204 11.10 8.96 -18.51
C GLN A 204 10.79 10.38 -18.00
N ASP A 205 9.53 10.84 -18.18
CA ASP A 205 9.08 12.12 -17.65
C ASP A 205 9.21 12.20 -16.12
N LEU A 206 8.98 11.09 -15.42
CA LEU A 206 9.22 10.98 -13.99
C LEU A 206 10.70 11.13 -13.64
N LEU A 207 11.61 10.45 -14.37
CA LEU A 207 13.06 10.58 -14.12
C LEU A 207 13.53 12.03 -14.29
N GLU A 208 13.11 12.71 -15.36
CA GLU A 208 13.39 14.13 -15.58
C GLU A 208 12.85 15.01 -14.44
N SER A 209 11.61 14.77 -14.01
CA SER A 209 10.99 15.52 -12.90
C SER A 209 11.73 15.33 -11.58
N LEU A 210 12.29 14.13 -11.35
CA LEU A 210 13.04 13.83 -10.13
C LEU A 210 14.34 14.62 -9.99
N GLU A 211 14.90 15.19 -11.05
CA GLU A 211 16.07 16.05 -10.97
C GLU A 211 15.82 17.26 -10.08
N SER A 212 14.60 17.77 -10.04
CA SER A 212 14.19 18.89 -9.18
C SER A 212 14.02 18.52 -7.70
N VAL A 213 13.89 17.23 -7.36
CA VAL A 213 13.76 16.73 -5.99
C VAL A 213 15.15 16.56 -5.37
N LYS A 214 15.39 17.19 -4.20
CA LYS A 214 16.67 17.04 -3.50
C LYS A 214 16.87 15.62 -3.00
N LEU A 215 18.10 15.11 -3.10
CA LEU A 215 18.47 13.82 -2.52
C LEU A 215 18.28 13.86 -0.99
N GLY A 216 17.62 12.83 -0.45
CA GLY A 216 17.37 12.74 0.98
C GLY A 216 16.26 13.66 1.52
N GLU A 217 15.52 14.36 0.67
CA GLU A 217 14.44 15.28 1.07
C GLU A 217 13.35 14.62 1.92
N GLY A 218 13.13 13.32 1.74
CA GLY A 218 12.11 12.57 2.48
C GLY A 218 12.53 12.07 3.85
N LEU A 219 13.78 12.29 4.27
CA LEU A 219 14.27 11.89 5.58
C LEU A 219 13.85 12.94 6.62
N GLY A 220 12.73 12.70 7.30
CA GLY A 220 12.32 13.47 8.48
C GLY A 220 13.13 13.09 9.72
N GLY A 221 13.04 13.92 10.81
CA GLY A 221 13.87 13.80 12.00
C GLY A 221 13.93 12.41 12.69
N GLY A 222 12.95 11.54 12.48
CA GLY A 222 12.97 10.15 13.00
C GLY A 222 13.83 9.18 12.20
N ASP A 223 14.06 9.44 10.91
CA ASP A 223 14.91 8.61 10.05
C ASP A 223 16.41 8.96 10.19
N LEU A 224 16.74 10.15 10.69
CA LEU A 224 18.12 10.62 10.89
C LEU A 224 18.77 10.05 12.16
N GLU A 225 18.00 9.78 13.21
CA GLU A 225 18.55 9.24 14.48
C GLU A 225 19.02 7.78 14.36
N ALA A 226 18.46 6.99 13.43
CA ALA A 226 18.92 5.63 13.20
C ALA A 226 20.28 5.54 12.49
N TYR A 227 20.77 6.63 11.89
CA TYR A 227 22.03 6.64 11.13
C TYR A 227 23.26 6.95 11.99
N SER A 228 23.10 7.65 13.11
CA SER A 228 24.22 7.98 14.02
C SER A 228 24.63 6.82 14.92
N ALA A 229 23.85 5.76 15.01
CA ALA A 229 24.10 4.62 15.88
C ALA A 229 24.87 3.44 15.22
N THR A 230 25.22 3.55 13.93
CA THR A 230 25.88 2.44 13.20
C THR A 230 27.33 2.73 12.79
N GLU A 231 27.86 3.89 13.20
CA GLU A 231 29.31 4.22 13.07
C GLU A 231 29.96 4.30 14.46
N VAL A 232 30.10 3.17 15.14
CA VAL A 232 31.09 2.96 16.23
C VAL A 232 31.63 1.54 16.11
#